data_1af826c38aa6e6b62f67bd80cd9d4340
#
_entry.id   1af826c38aa6e6b62f67bd80cd9d4340
#
_cell.length_a   1.000
_cell.length_b   1.000
_cell.length_c   1.000
_cell.angle_alpha   90.00
_cell.angle_beta   90.00
_cell.angle_gamma   90.00
#
_symmetry.space_group_name_H-M   'P 1'
#
loop_
_entity.id
_entity.type
_entity.pdbx_description
1 polymer ?
#
loop_
_entity_poly.entity_id
_entity_poly.type
_entity_poly.pdbx_seq_one_letter_code
_entity_poly.pdbx_strand_id
1 'polypeptide(L)'
;EKPLEALAAKATVVELEDAKGLEKLPFREGGPFEAHDHGEEGHEANDGHAEKPDAHEHGHEHDGGGHAGHDGESHDAHEHGTYDTHLWLDPANAKAMAQAIETALIAADPGNAAIYQSNTKKLIDDLDTLDAELAETVQPVKDKPFIVFHDAYQYFERRYGVKTAGSITVSPETLPGADRVKQMQEKVRQLGATCVFAEPQFEPKLVSVITEGTAAKSATLDPEAATLEPGPELYFKLMRGIAGSLKNCLS
;
A
#
# COMPACT_ATOMS: atom_id res chain seq x y z
N GLU A 1 14.76 1.30 -6.10
CA GLU A 1 14.78 1.06 -7.58
C GLU A 1 16.21 1.03 -8.14
N LYS A 2 17.07 2.02 -7.86
CA LYS A 2 18.47 2.05 -8.37
C LYS A 2 19.27 0.74 -8.21
N PRO A 3 19.16 -0.03 -7.09
CA PRO A 3 19.84 -1.33 -7.00
C PRO A 3 19.31 -2.37 -7.98
N LEU A 4 18.00 -2.37 -8.26
CA LEU A 4 17.39 -3.30 -9.20
C LEU A 4 17.80 -3.01 -10.65
N GLU A 5 17.83 -1.77 -11.06
CA GLU A 5 18.31 -1.36 -12.40
C GLU A 5 19.74 -1.81 -12.65
N ALA A 6 20.62 -1.64 -11.65
CA ALA A 6 22.01 -2.08 -11.75
C ALA A 6 22.17 -3.60 -11.84
N LEU A 7 21.37 -4.36 -11.11
CA LEU A 7 21.40 -5.83 -11.08
C LEU A 7 20.66 -6.45 -12.27
N ALA A 8 19.60 -5.81 -12.75
CA ALA A 8 18.73 -6.29 -13.80
C ALA A 8 19.10 -5.75 -15.21
N ALA A 9 20.27 -5.15 -15.41
CA ALA A 9 20.67 -4.48 -16.65
C ALA A 9 20.54 -5.33 -17.95
N LYS A 10 20.36 -6.66 -17.82
CA LYS A 10 20.15 -7.60 -18.94
C LYS A 10 18.85 -8.39 -18.81
N ALA A 11 18.05 -8.14 -17.80
CA ALA A 11 16.78 -8.82 -17.57
C ALA A 11 15.62 -7.94 -18.06
N THR A 12 14.52 -8.57 -18.47
CA THR A 12 13.26 -7.87 -18.67
C THR A 12 12.65 -7.64 -17.30
N VAL A 13 12.49 -6.38 -16.92
CA VAL A 13 11.79 -5.98 -15.70
C VAL A 13 10.31 -5.78 -16.04
N VAL A 14 9.43 -6.31 -15.23
CA VAL A 14 7.97 -6.15 -15.35
C VAL A 14 7.46 -5.58 -14.04
N GLU A 15 6.95 -4.38 -14.08
CA GLU A 15 6.35 -3.71 -12.93
C GLU A 15 4.87 -4.16 -12.83
N LEU A 16 4.57 -4.94 -11.79
CA LEU A 16 3.22 -5.52 -11.65
C LEU A 16 2.17 -4.46 -11.28
N GLU A 17 2.59 -3.33 -10.76
CA GLU A 17 1.72 -2.19 -10.52
C GLU A 17 1.17 -1.55 -11.81
N ASP A 18 1.78 -1.84 -12.97
CA ASP A 18 1.30 -1.39 -14.29
C ASP A 18 0.46 -2.44 -15.01
N ALA A 19 0.13 -3.53 -14.36
CA ALA A 19 -0.71 -4.56 -14.95
C ALA A 19 -2.08 -4.00 -15.33
N LYS A 20 -2.54 -4.32 -16.55
CA LYS A 20 -3.86 -3.89 -17.03
C LYS A 20 -4.98 -4.50 -16.18
N GLY A 21 -5.91 -3.66 -15.75
CA GLY A 21 -7.08 -4.08 -14.98
C GLY A 21 -6.86 -4.02 -13.46
N LEU A 22 -5.74 -3.49 -12.99
CA LEU A 22 -5.56 -3.16 -11.59
C LEU A 22 -6.50 -2.03 -11.17
N GLU A 23 -7.07 -2.16 -10.00
CA GLU A 23 -7.67 -1.05 -9.29
C GLU A 23 -6.63 -0.44 -8.37
N LYS A 24 -6.35 0.86 -8.52
CA LYS A 24 -5.44 1.63 -7.68
C LYS A 24 -6.25 2.57 -6.79
N LEU A 25 -6.03 2.54 -5.49
CA LEU A 25 -6.71 3.38 -4.51
C LEU A 25 -5.75 4.48 -4.04
N PRO A 26 -6.18 5.74 -3.92
CA PRO A 26 -5.35 6.78 -3.33
C PRO A 26 -5.08 6.48 -1.86
N PHE A 27 -4.00 7.01 -1.32
CA PHE A 27 -3.75 6.97 0.13
C PHE A 27 -4.90 7.64 0.88
N ARG A 28 -5.22 7.09 2.05
CA ARG A 28 -6.17 7.72 2.98
C ARG A 28 -5.44 8.76 3.80
N GLU A 29 -6.04 9.94 3.92
CA GLU A 29 -5.48 11.05 4.68
C GLU A 29 -6.50 11.61 5.66
N GLY A 30 -6.01 12.04 6.82
CA GLY A 30 -6.77 12.75 7.84
C GLY A 30 -7.66 11.89 8.73
N GLY A 31 -8.16 12.48 9.80
CA GLY A 31 -9.01 11.82 10.79
C GLY A 31 -8.29 10.69 11.52
N PRO A 32 -8.81 9.44 11.43
CA PRO A 32 -8.20 8.28 12.07
C PRO A 32 -6.95 7.73 11.35
N PHE A 33 -6.60 8.30 10.19
CA PHE A 33 -5.40 7.99 9.42
C PHE A 33 -4.49 9.20 9.43
N GLU A 34 -3.19 9.02 9.66
CA GLU A 34 -2.22 10.11 9.54
C GLU A 34 -2.03 10.49 8.07
N ALA A 35 -1.71 11.77 7.79
CA ALA A 35 -1.26 12.17 6.47
C ALA A 35 0.09 11.52 6.15
N HIS A 36 0.26 11.02 4.93
CA HIS A 36 1.56 10.58 4.45
C HIS A 36 2.46 11.82 4.29
N ASP A 37 3.56 11.86 5.03
CA ASP A 37 4.57 12.91 4.87
C ASP A 37 5.38 12.61 3.60
N HIS A 38 4.91 13.16 2.49
CA HIS A 38 5.71 13.24 1.27
C HIS A 38 6.75 14.30 1.55
N GLY A 39 7.93 13.91 2.06
CA GLY A 39 9.01 14.81 2.40
C GLY A 39 9.23 15.87 1.32
N GLU A 40 8.57 17.00 1.48
CA GLU A 40 8.95 18.22 0.80
C GLU A 40 10.35 18.57 1.33
N GLU A 41 11.37 18.29 0.53
CA GLU A 41 12.67 18.90 0.74
C GLU A 41 12.44 20.42 0.77
N GLY A 42 12.47 20.96 1.99
CA GLY A 42 12.10 22.33 2.31
C GLY A 42 12.87 23.35 1.48
N HIS A 43 12.16 24.06 0.64
CA HIS A 43 12.54 25.42 0.33
C HIS A 43 12.20 26.26 1.57
N GLU A 44 13.18 26.44 2.45
CA GLU A 44 13.14 27.47 3.47
C GLU A 44 12.92 28.82 2.77
N ALA A 45 11.68 29.28 2.80
CA ALA A 45 11.37 30.68 2.54
C ALA A 45 11.94 31.49 3.71
N ASN A 46 13.10 32.08 3.49
CA ASN A 46 13.70 33.04 4.40
C ASN A 46 12.89 34.33 4.34
N ASP A 47 11.87 34.44 5.16
CA ASP A 47 11.17 35.67 5.43
C ASP A 47 11.95 36.52 6.43
N GLY A 48 12.45 37.66 5.95
CA GLY A 48 12.79 38.73 6.83
C GLY A 48 13.99 39.55 6.46
N HIS A 49 13.81 40.60 5.64
CA HIS A 49 14.29 41.94 5.99
C HIS A 49 13.76 42.96 4.97
N ALA A 50 12.90 43.83 5.48
CA ALA A 50 12.56 45.09 4.82
C ALA A 50 13.74 46.06 4.95
N GLU A 51 14.19 46.63 3.82
CA GLU A 51 14.56 48.05 3.73
C GLU A 51 14.68 48.50 2.27
N LYS A 52 14.45 49.79 2.09
CA LYS A 52 14.03 50.56 0.91
C LYS A 52 15.16 50.86 -0.10
N PRO A 53 14.84 51.60 -1.15
CA PRO A 53 15.38 51.31 -2.50
C PRO A 53 16.49 52.30 -2.88
N ASP A 54 17.41 51.82 -3.73
CA ASP A 54 18.20 52.69 -4.57
C ASP A 54 18.30 52.14 -6.00
N ALA A 55 18.00 53.04 -6.93
CA ALA A 55 17.96 52.80 -8.33
C ALA A 55 19.37 52.72 -8.93
N HIS A 56 19.61 51.68 -9.72
CA HIS A 56 20.63 51.71 -10.76
C HIS A 56 20.18 50.96 -12.01
N GLU A 57 19.94 51.75 -13.04
CA GLU A 57 19.72 51.43 -14.44
C GLU A 57 20.99 50.88 -15.08
N HIS A 58 20.97 49.66 -15.57
CA HIS A 58 21.89 49.18 -16.60
C HIS A 58 21.16 48.22 -17.53
N GLY A 59 20.92 48.72 -18.75
CA GLY A 59 20.46 47.94 -19.86
C GLY A 59 21.59 47.05 -20.38
N HIS A 60 21.25 45.80 -20.70
CA HIS A 60 21.99 44.97 -21.65
C HIS A 60 20.98 44.27 -22.56
N GLU A 61 21.03 44.73 -23.81
CA GLU A 61 20.46 44.02 -24.94
C GLU A 61 21.26 42.72 -25.16
N HIS A 62 20.57 41.57 -25.24
CA HIS A 62 21.13 40.37 -25.88
C HIS A 62 20.16 39.79 -26.88
N ASP A 63 20.67 39.78 -28.05
CA ASP A 63 20.23 39.34 -29.35
C ASP A 63 19.70 37.89 -29.37
N GLY A 64 18.76 37.66 -30.30
CA GLY A 64 18.07 36.39 -30.47
C GLY A 64 18.93 35.30 -31.07
N GLY A 65 18.80 34.12 -30.53
CA GLY A 65 19.28 32.86 -31.11
C GLY A 65 18.19 31.79 -30.97
N GLY A 66 17.48 31.55 -32.08
CA GLY A 66 16.49 30.48 -32.15
C GLY A 66 17.17 29.12 -32.07
N HIS A 67 16.67 28.29 -31.15
CA HIS A 67 16.92 26.86 -31.16
C HIS A 67 15.66 26.08 -31.54
N ALA A 68 15.81 25.37 -32.66
CA ALA A 68 14.84 24.46 -33.24
C ALA A 68 14.43 23.37 -32.26
N GLY A 69 13.18 22.92 -32.44
CA GLY A 69 12.51 21.95 -31.61
C GLY A 69 13.28 20.64 -31.41
N HIS A 70 13.29 20.22 -30.17
CA HIS A 70 13.40 18.83 -29.81
C HIS A 70 11.96 18.31 -29.59
N ASP A 71 11.56 17.39 -30.45
CA ASP A 71 10.40 16.54 -30.20
C ASP A 71 10.62 15.84 -28.86
N GLY A 72 9.91 16.30 -27.83
CA GLY A 72 9.88 15.65 -26.54
C GLY A 72 9.12 14.35 -26.67
N GLU A 73 9.83 13.23 -26.66
CA GLU A 73 9.25 11.99 -26.19
C GLU A 73 8.77 12.27 -24.78
N SER A 74 7.44 12.22 -24.61
CA SER A 74 6.81 12.25 -23.30
C SER A 74 7.26 10.98 -22.56
N HIS A 75 8.31 11.11 -21.76
CA HIS A 75 8.53 10.17 -20.68
C HIS A 75 7.31 10.33 -19.78
N ASP A 76 6.40 9.35 -19.84
CA ASP A 76 5.38 9.20 -18.81
C ASP A 76 6.14 9.16 -17.49
N ALA A 77 6.10 10.28 -16.77
CA ALA A 77 6.57 10.34 -15.39
C ALA A 77 5.67 9.38 -14.61
N HIS A 78 6.18 8.19 -14.31
CA HIS A 78 5.50 7.24 -13.45
C HIS A 78 5.22 7.97 -12.13
N GLU A 79 3.96 8.21 -11.83
CA GLU A 79 3.48 8.81 -10.58
C GLU A 79 3.65 7.79 -9.44
N HIS A 80 4.91 7.43 -9.13
CA HIS A 80 5.23 6.62 -7.99
C HIS A 80 4.93 7.42 -6.71
N GLY A 81 3.97 6.97 -5.92
CA GLY A 81 3.66 7.54 -4.62
C GLY A 81 2.31 8.23 -4.46
N THR A 82 1.41 8.17 -5.45
CA THR A 82 0.07 8.78 -5.37
C THR A 82 -1.02 7.81 -4.92
N TYR A 83 -0.74 6.53 -4.78
CA TYR A 83 -1.70 5.50 -4.42
C TYR A 83 -1.12 4.46 -3.46
N ASP A 84 -2.02 3.80 -2.74
CA ASP A 84 -1.71 2.70 -1.83
C ASP A 84 -1.16 1.50 -2.60
N THR A 85 0.06 1.09 -2.29
CA THR A 85 0.79 0.04 -3.00
C THR A 85 0.43 -1.39 -2.54
N HIS A 86 -0.44 -1.59 -1.55
CA HIS A 86 -0.86 -2.91 -1.06
C HIS A 86 -1.85 -3.61 -2.01
N LEU A 87 -1.62 -3.47 -3.30
CA LEU A 87 -2.44 -3.94 -4.41
C LEU A 87 -2.81 -5.43 -4.33
N TRP A 88 -1.89 -6.25 -3.81
CA TRP A 88 -2.04 -7.71 -3.73
C TRP A 88 -3.12 -8.16 -2.74
N LEU A 89 -3.59 -7.28 -1.83
CA LEU A 89 -4.63 -7.61 -0.87
C LEU A 89 -6.05 -7.61 -1.46
N ASP A 90 -6.17 -7.43 -2.78
CA ASP A 90 -7.39 -7.75 -3.56
C ASP A 90 -7.13 -8.90 -4.53
N PRO A 91 -7.84 -10.04 -4.44
CA PRO A 91 -7.72 -11.13 -5.41
C PRO A 91 -8.01 -10.73 -6.86
N ALA A 92 -8.80 -9.67 -7.10
CA ALA A 92 -9.01 -9.16 -8.45
C ALA A 92 -7.73 -8.55 -9.03
N ASN A 93 -6.99 -7.79 -8.23
CA ASN A 93 -5.68 -7.28 -8.60
C ASN A 93 -4.66 -8.42 -8.78
N ALA A 94 -4.67 -9.42 -7.89
CA ALA A 94 -3.80 -10.59 -8.03
C ALA A 94 -4.02 -11.34 -9.35
N LYS A 95 -5.27 -11.45 -9.83
CA LYS A 95 -5.59 -12.02 -11.15
C LYS A 95 -5.01 -11.18 -12.30
N ALA A 96 -5.11 -9.86 -12.23
CA ALA A 96 -4.52 -8.96 -13.22
C ALA A 96 -2.98 -9.08 -13.26
N MET A 97 -2.34 -9.15 -12.10
CA MET A 97 -0.91 -9.37 -11.99
C MET A 97 -0.50 -10.74 -12.57
N ALA A 98 -1.26 -11.81 -12.31
CA ALA A 98 -1.00 -13.13 -12.86
C ALA A 98 -1.05 -13.13 -14.41
N GLN A 99 -1.99 -12.39 -15.01
CA GLN A 99 -2.09 -12.23 -16.47
C GLN A 99 -0.91 -11.43 -17.05
N ALA A 100 -0.42 -10.41 -16.34
CA ALA A 100 0.78 -9.67 -16.75
C ALA A 100 2.02 -10.57 -16.72
N ILE A 101 2.16 -11.39 -15.67
CA ILE A 101 3.23 -12.39 -15.56
C ILE A 101 3.15 -13.40 -16.70
N GLU A 102 1.96 -13.96 -17.00
CA GLU A 102 1.75 -14.86 -18.15
C GLU A 102 2.24 -14.23 -19.46
N THR A 103 1.81 -12.99 -19.70
CA THR A 103 2.20 -12.25 -20.93
C THR A 103 3.71 -12.13 -21.05
N ALA A 104 4.38 -11.77 -19.96
CA ALA A 104 5.84 -11.63 -19.93
C ALA A 104 6.56 -12.98 -20.15
N LEU A 105 6.06 -14.05 -19.52
CA LEU A 105 6.62 -15.40 -19.67
C LEU A 105 6.46 -15.92 -21.11
N ILE A 106 5.30 -15.71 -21.74
CA ILE A 106 5.07 -16.10 -23.13
C ILE A 106 6.00 -15.33 -24.07
N ALA A 107 6.22 -14.03 -23.81
CA ALA A 107 7.13 -13.23 -24.63
C ALA A 107 8.58 -13.72 -24.50
N ALA A 108 9.00 -14.13 -23.30
CA ALA A 108 10.36 -14.62 -23.04
C ALA A 108 10.57 -16.07 -23.53
N ASP A 109 9.54 -16.91 -23.45
CA ASP A 109 9.60 -18.33 -23.80
C ASP A 109 8.31 -18.80 -24.52
N PRO A 110 8.16 -18.44 -25.80
CA PRO A 110 6.96 -18.74 -26.58
C PRO A 110 6.75 -20.24 -26.81
N GLY A 111 7.81 -21.05 -26.69
CA GLY A 111 7.72 -22.49 -26.83
C GLY A 111 6.85 -23.17 -25.76
N ASN A 112 6.75 -22.56 -24.57
CA ASN A 112 5.97 -23.03 -23.44
C ASN A 112 4.66 -22.23 -23.22
N ALA A 113 4.22 -21.44 -24.18
CA ALA A 113 3.03 -20.57 -24.06
C ALA A 113 1.80 -21.30 -23.54
N ALA A 114 1.50 -22.51 -24.08
CA ALA A 114 0.36 -23.30 -23.66
C ALA A 114 0.41 -23.73 -22.19
N ILE A 115 1.61 -23.95 -21.64
CA ILE A 115 1.83 -24.31 -20.24
C ILE A 115 1.53 -23.09 -19.37
N TYR A 116 2.07 -21.91 -19.71
CA TYR A 116 1.83 -20.66 -18.99
C TYR A 116 0.34 -20.32 -18.96
N GLN A 117 -0.34 -20.37 -20.10
CA GLN A 117 -1.78 -20.15 -20.21
C GLN A 117 -2.60 -21.12 -19.33
N SER A 118 -2.25 -22.41 -19.35
CA SER A 118 -2.92 -23.42 -18.52
C SER A 118 -2.72 -23.14 -17.03
N ASN A 119 -1.50 -22.78 -16.62
CA ASN A 119 -1.18 -22.47 -15.22
C ASN A 119 -1.90 -21.21 -14.75
N THR A 120 -1.90 -20.16 -15.56
CA THR A 120 -2.59 -18.90 -15.23
C THR A 120 -4.09 -19.10 -15.13
N LYS A 121 -4.67 -19.87 -16.07
CA LYS A 121 -6.09 -20.20 -15.98
C LYS A 121 -6.43 -20.90 -14.67
N LYS A 122 -5.64 -21.93 -14.31
CA LYS A 122 -5.84 -22.64 -13.05
C LYS A 122 -5.71 -21.71 -11.84
N LEU A 123 -4.69 -20.83 -11.83
CA LEU A 123 -4.49 -19.86 -10.75
C LEU A 123 -5.68 -18.91 -10.62
N ILE A 124 -6.23 -18.42 -11.75
CA ILE A 124 -7.41 -17.55 -11.73
C ILE A 124 -8.63 -18.29 -11.16
N ASP A 125 -8.87 -19.53 -11.57
CA ASP A 125 -9.97 -20.35 -11.05
C ASP A 125 -9.82 -20.58 -9.51
N ASP A 126 -8.59 -20.83 -9.05
CA ASP A 126 -8.26 -20.96 -7.62
C ASP A 126 -8.45 -19.63 -6.86
N LEU A 127 -8.08 -18.50 -7.45
CA LEU A 127 -8.29 -17.16 -6.89
C LEU A 127 -9.78 -16.77 -6.81
N ASP A 128 -10.60 -17.18 -7.79
CA ASP A 128 -12.05 -16.98 -7.73
C ASP A 128 -12.67 -17.78 -6.56
N THR A 129 -12.18 -18.99 -6.34
CA THR A 129 -12.60 -19.81 -5.20
C THR A 129 -12.18 -19.19 -3.87
N LEU A 130 -10.94 -18.72 -3.77
CA LEU A 130 -10.44 -18.01 -2.59
C LEU A 130 -11.27 -16.76 -2.28
N ASP A 131 -11.57 -15.95 -3.30
CA ASP A 131 -12.32 -14.71 -3.15
C ASP A 131 -13.71 -14.95 -2.53
N ALA A 132 -14.43 -15.97 -3.01
CA ALA A 132 -15.72 -16.38 -2.45
C ALA A 132 -15.57 -16.88 -0.99
N GLU A 133 -14.55 -17.68 -0.69
CA GLU A 133 -14.26 -18.18 0.65
C GLU A 133 -13.97 -17.04 1.64
N LEU A 134 -13.17 -16.04 1.23
CA LEU A 134 -12.83 -14.89 2.05
C LEU A 134 -14.08 -14.05 2.36
N ALA A 135 -14.92 -13.80 1.35
CA ALA A 135 -16.17 -13.05 1.52
C ALA A 135 -17.09 -13.73 2.55
N GLU A 136 -17.25 -15.05 2.48
CA GLU A 136 -18.02 -15.83 3.46
C GLU A 136 -17.38 -15.78 4.85
N THR A 137 -16.05 -15.88 4.92
CA THR A 137 -15.33 -15.91 6.20
C THR A 137 -15.50 -14.61 6.98
N VAL A 138 -15.42 -13.44 6.33
CA VAL A 138 -15.49 -12.14 7.01
C VAL A 138 -16.91 -11.58 7.13
N GLN A 139 -17.87 -12.13 6.41
CA GLN A 139 -19.25 -11.66 6.41
C GLN A 139 -19.86 -11.45 7.81
N PRO A 140 -19.66 -12.34 8.81
CA PRO A 140 -20.21 -12.14 10.15
C PRO A 140 -19.62 -10.94 10.91
N VAL A 141 -18.48 -10.42 10.49
CA VAL A 141 -17.72 -9.37 11.19
C VAL A 141 -17.53 -8.09 10.35
N LYS A 142 -18.07 -8.03 9.14
CA LYS A 142 -17.86 -6.90 8.21
C LYS A 142 -18.24 -5.52 8.77
N ASP A 143 -19.25 -5.47 9.64
CA ASP A 143 -19.73 -4.22 10.23
C ASP A 143 -19.06 -3.88 11.57
N LYS A 144 -18.14 -4.73 12.04
CA LYS A 144 -17.40 -4.51 13.28
C LYS A 144 -16.12 -3.73 13.02
N PRO A 145 -15.98 -2.49 13.52
CA PRO A 145 -14.78 -1.69 13.32
C PRO A 145 -13.59 -2.26 14.08
N PHE A 146 -12.41 -2.13 13.51
CA PHE A 146 -11.14 -2.55 14.11
C PHE A 146 -10.04 -1.53 13.85
N ILE A 147 -8.92 -1.64 14.57
CA ILE A 147 -7.74 -0.80 14.40
C ILE A 147 -6.59 -1.67 13.93
N VAL A 148 -5.83 -1.19 12.94
CA VAL A 148 -4.67 -1.88 12.38
C VAL A 148 -3.37 -1.21 12.81
N PHE A 149 -2.25 -1.91 12.68
CA PHE A 149 -0.95 -1.34 12.98
C PHE A 149 -0.59 -0.24 11.97
N HIS A 150 -0.51 -0.58 10.68
CA HIS A 150 -0.37 0.41 9.60
C HIS A 150 -1.49 0.30 8.57
N ASP A 151 -1.63 1.31 7.72
CA ASP A 151 -2.74 1.43 6.77
C ASP A 151 -2.49 0.64 5.48
N ALA A 152 -2.50 -0.69 5.58
CA ALA A 152 -2.24 -1.61 4.47
C ALA A 152 -3.51 -2.21 3.83
N TYR A 153 -4.66 -2.13 4.48
CA TYR A 153 -5.78 -3.05 4.21
C TYR A 153 -6.88 -2.47 3.32
N GLN A 154 -6.72 -1.27 2.71
CA GLN A 154 -7.75 -0.60 1.92
C GLN A 154 -8.37 -1.48 0.84
N TYR A 155 -7.54 -2.24 0.10
CA TYR A 155 -8.00 -3.13 -0.97
C TYR A 155 -8.84 -4.27 -0.43
N PHE A 156 -8.40 -4.90 0.67
CA PHE A 156 -9.15 -5.95 1.36
C PHE A 156 -10.47 -5.40 1.93
N GLU A 157 -10.44 -4.24 2.56
CA GLU A 157 -11.61 -3.55 3.10
C GLU A 157 -12.65 -3.28 2.01
N ARG A 158 -12.20 -2.70 0.90
CA ARG A 158 -13.07 -2.38 -0.23
C ARG A 158 -13.67 -3.63 -0.85
N ARG A 159 -12.89 -4.70 -0.98
CA ARG A 159 -13.33 -5.96 -1.56
C ARG A 159 -14.42 -6.65 -0.74
N TYR A 160 -14.24 -6.70 0.57
CA TYR A 160 -15.08 -7.51 1.46
C TYR A 160 -16.02 -6.69 2.36
N GLY A 161 -15.95 -5.38 2.31
CA GLY A 161 -16.81 -4.49 3.09
C GLY A 161 -16.49 -4.46 4.59
N VAL A 162 -15.30 -4.91 5.01
CA VAL A 162 -14.84 -4.75 6.41
C VAL A 162 -14.39 -3.30 6.63
N LYS A 163 -14.27 -2.86 7.90
CA LYS A 163 -14.08 -1.43 8.21
C LYS A 163 -12.95 -1.21 9.20
N THR A 164 -11.81 -0.78 8.70
CA THR A 164 -10.76 -0.22 9.55
C THR A 164 -11.21 1.14 10.11
N ALA A 165 -11.19 1.27 11.42
CA ALA A 165 -11.56 2.51 12.12
C ALA A 165 -10.37 3.48 12.29
N GLY A 166 -9.17 3.04 11.96
CA GLY A 166 -7.93 3.80 11.99
C GLY A 166 -6.70 2.90 12.02
N SER A 167 -5.55 3.50 11.76
CA SER A 167 -4.24 2.87 11.88
C SER A 167 -3.42 3.51 13.00
N ILE A 168 -2.52 2.74 13.62
CA ILE A 168 -1.61 3.26 14.66
C ILE A 168 -0.54 4.15 14.02
N THR A 169 -0.03 3.74 12.87
CA THR A 169 0.94 4.50 12.06
C THR A 169 0.56 4.48 10.60
N VAL A 170 1.13 5.38 9.80
CA VAL A 170 0.98 5.38 8.34
C VAL A 170 1.97 4.44 7.67
N SER A 171 3.17 4.34 8.23
CA SER A 171 4.26 3.52 7.72
C SER A 171 4.86 2.71 8.87
N PRO A 172 5.18 1.45 8.63
CA PRO A 172 5.76 0.59 9.65
C PRO A 172 7.14 1.05 10.12
N GLU A 173 7.89 1.78 9.30
CA GLU A 173 9.21 2.32 9.66
C GLU A 173 9.13 3.54 10.59
N THR A 174 7.96 4.16 10.71
CA THR A 174 7.78 5.38 11.50
C THR A 174 7.09 5.06 12.82
N LEU A 175 7.79 5.28 13.93
CA LEU A 175 7.17 5.13 15.25
C LEU A 175 6.18 6.27 15.49
N PRO A 176 4.95 5.97 15.94
CA PRO A 176 3.96 7.00 16.22
C PRO A 176 4.40 7.85 17.40
N GLY A 177 4.15 9.16 17.32
CA GLY A 177 4.36 10.08 18.44
C GLY A 177 3.38 9.83 19.60
N ALA A 178 3.67 10.41 20.77
CA ALA A 178 2.85 10.24 21.96
C ALA A 178 1.41 10.70 21.78
N ASP A 179 1.18 11.75 21.01
CA ASP A 179 -0.15 12.26 20.73
C ASP A 179 -0.97 11.27 19.88
N ARG A 180 -0.31 10.62 18.91
CA ARG A 180 -0.96 9.57 18.11
C ARG A 180 -1.36 8.37 18.97
N VAL A 181 -0.48 7.91 19.82
CA VAL A 181 -0.78 6.82 20.77
C VAL A 181 -2.01 7.18 21.63
N LYS A 182 -2.06 8.40 22.17
CA LYS A 182 -3.18 8.89 22.96
C LYS A 182 -4.50 8.96 22.14
N GLN A 183 -4.44 9.44 20.91
CA GLN A 183 -5.60 9.46 20.01
C GLN A 183 -6.13 8.05 19.74
N MET A 184 -5.23 7.08 19.52
CA MET A 184 -5.64 5.70 19.30
C MET A 184 -6.22 5.05 20.56
N GLN A 185 -5.66 5.31 21.74
CA GLN A 185 -6.27 4.87 23.01
C GLN A 185 -7.69 5.40 23.18
N GLU A 186 -7.90 6.69 22.90
CA GLU A 186 -9.21 7.31 22.96
C GLU A 186 -10.18 6.70 21.95
N LYS A 187 -9.71 6.47 20.72
CA LYS A 187 -10.49 5.80 19.67
C LYS A 187 -10.92 4.39 20.08
N VAL A 188 -10.01 3.61 20.66
CA VAL A 188 -10.31 2.26 21.16
C VAL A 188 -11.38 2.32 22.27
N ARG A 189 -11.29 3.28 23.20
CA ARG A 189 -12.32 3.46 24.25
C ARG A 189 -13.70 3.81 23.66
N GLN A 190 -13.73 4.70 22.64
CA GLN A 190 -14.97 5.09 21.95
C GLN A 190 -15.61 3.93 21.20
N LEU A 191 -14.81 3.06 20.58
CA LEU A 191 -15.29 1.88 19.88
C LEU A 191 -15.81 0.78 20.83
N GLY A 192 -15.38 0.80 22.09
CA GLY A 192 -15.74 -0.22 23.08
C GLY A 192 -15.01 -1.55 22.82
N ALA A 193 -15.75 -2.66 22.82
CA ALA A 193 -15.17 -3.97 22.51
C ALA A 193 -14.84 -4.08 21.01
N THR A 194 -13.57 -3.95 20.68
CA THR A 194 -13.04 -4.04 19.31
C THR A 194 -11.75 -4.84 19.31
N CYS A 195 -11.11 -4.98 18.14
CA CYS A 195 -9.78 -5.56 18.00
C CYS A 195 -8.77 -4.51 17.57
N VAL A 196 -7.58 -4.59 18.14
CA VAL A 196 -6.38 -3.86 17.69
C VAL A 196 -5.38 -4.87 17.17
N PHE A 197 -5.03 -4.77 15.92
CA PHE A 197 -4.16 -5.73 15.27
C PHE A 197 -2.71 -5.25 15.26
N ALA A 198 -1.81 -6.12 15.75
CA ALA A 198 -0.37 -6.02 15.58
C ALA A 198 0.06 -6.65 14.26
N GLU A 199 1.32 -6.45 13.89
CA GLU A 199 1.96 -7.11 12.77
C GLU A 199 3.22 -7.85 13.22
N PRO A 200 3.59 -8.99 12.59
CA PRO A 200 4.69 -9.82 13.06
C PRO A 200 6.06 -9.13 13.06
N GLN A 201 6.25 -8.15 12.18
CA GLN A 201 7.50 -7.43 11.97
C GLN A 201 7.79 -6.42 13.08
N PHE A 202 6.78 -6.07 13.91
CA PHE A 202 6.88 -4.97 14.86
C PHE A 202 6.67 -5.42 16.31
N GLU A 203 7.27 -4.66 17.24
CA GLU A 203 7.16 -4.94 18.66
C GLU A 203 5.71 -4.80 19.16
N PRO A 204 5.11 -5.83 19.78
CA PRO A 204 3.72 -5.81 20.24
C PRO A 204 3.46 -4.84 21.41
N LYS A 205 4.51 -4.24 22.01
CA LYS A 205 4.40 -3.32 23.13
C LYS A 205 3.48 -2.13 22.85
N LEU A 206 3.53 -1.59 21.63
CA LEU A 206 2.71 -0.45 21.25
C LEU A 206 1.21 -0.78 21.27
N VAL A 207 0.84 -1.95 20.73
CA VAL A 207 -0.54 -2.43 20.76
C VAL A 207 -0.99 -2.66 22.19
N SER A 208 -0.13 -3.21 23.06
CA SER A 208 -0.43 -3.40 24.48
C SER A 208 -0.70 -2.06 25.20
N VAL A 209 0.10 -1.02 24.92
CA VAL A 209 -0.12 0.33 25.47
C VAL A 209 -1.47 0.89 25.00
N ILE A 210 -1.80 0.75 23.73
CA ILE A 210 -3.05 1.28 23.16
C ILE A 210 -4.28 0.57 23.72
N THR A 211 -4.19 -0.72 24.01
CA THR A 211 -5.32 -1.51 24.55
C THR A 211 -5.42 -1.46 26.08
N GLU A 212 -4.41 -0.93 26.78
CA GLU A 212 -4.38 -0.89 28.24
C GLU A 212 -5.59 -0.17 28.83
N GLY A 213 -6.23 -0.81 29.82
CA GLY A 213 -7.42 -0.27 30.48
C GLY A 213 -8.67 -0.20 29.59
N THR A 214 -8.70 -0.92 28.48
CA THR A 214 -9.88 -1.04 27.59
C THR A 214 -10.39 -2.47 27.54
N ALA A 215 -11.56 -2.69 26.89
CA ALA A 215 -12.11 -4.00 26.61
C ALA A 215 -11.66 -4.57 25.25
N ALA A 216 -10.76 -3.87 24.56
CA ALA A 216 -10.27 -4.30 23.25
C ALA A 216 -9.41 -5.57 23.36
N LYS A 217 -9.60 -6.45 22.39
CA LYS A 217 -8.74 -7.62 22.20
C LYS A 217 -7.56 -7.24 21.28
N SER A 218 -6.46 -7.96 21.37
CA SER A 218 -5.36 -7.87 20.40
C SER A 218 -5.22 -9.18 19.62
N ALA A 219 -4.86 -9.05 18.34
CA ALA A 219 -4.53 -10.17 17.46
C ALA A 219 -3.46 -9.71 16.44
N THR A 220 -3.12 -10.57 15.49
CA THR A 220 -2.09 -10.26 14.48
C THR A 220 -2.69 -10.33 13.09
N LEU A 221 -2.38 -9.36 12.24
CA LEU A 221 -2.51 -9.40 10.79
C LEU A 221 -1.11 -9.38 10.19
N ASP A 222 -0.88 -10.16 9.15
CA ASP A 222 0.40 -10.25 8.45
C ASP A 222 0.18 -9.93 6.96
N PRO A 223 0.26 -8.66 6.54
CA PRO A 223 -0.04 -8.27 5.17
C PRO A 223 1.05 -8.65 4.18
N GLU A 224 2.25 -8.96 4.67
CA GLU A 224 3.44 -9.27 3.86
C GLU A 224 3.85 -10.76 3.90
N ALA A 225 3.06 -11.59 4.57
CA ALA A 225 3.39 -13.02 4.74
C ALA A 225 4.75 -13.29 5.43
N ALA A 226 5.17 -12.38 6.35
CA ALA A 226 6.47 -12.44 7.00
C ALA A 226 6.72 -13.72 7.79
N THR A 227 5.65 -14.39 8.23
CA THR A 227 5.71 -15.63 9.02
C THR A 227 5.40 -16.89 8.20
N LEU A 228 5.14 -16.75 6.91
CA LEU A 228 4.75 -17.86 6.04
C LEU A 228 5.92 -18.39 5.22
N GLU A 229 5.96 -19.71 5.04
CA GLU A 229 6.94 -20.33 4.16
C GLU A 229 6.67 -20.00 2.69
N PRO A 230 7.71 -19.66 1.88
CA PRO A 230 7.58 -19.44 0.45
C PRO A 230 7.03 -20.67 -0.28
N GLY A 231 6.24 -20.44 -1.32
CA GLY A 231 5.72 -21.52 -2.16
C GLY A 231 4.38 -21.18 -2.82
N PRO A 232 3.83 -22.11 -3.60
CA PRO A 232 2.61 -21.85 -4.40
C PRO A 232 1.37 -21.55 -3.55
N GLU A 233 1.36 -21.94 -2.29
CA GLU A 233 0.26 -21.69 -1.36
C GLU A 233 0.40 -20.40 -0.54
N LEU A 234 1.51 -19.67 -0.68
CA LEU A 234 1.81 -18.52 0.17
C LEU A 234 0.70 -17.48 0.11
N TYR A 235 0.28 -17.07 -1.07
CA TYR A 235 -0.77 -16.06 -1.25
C TYR A 235 -2.12 -16.51 -0.66
N PHE A 236 -2.50 -17.76 -0.88
CA PHE A 236 -3.72 -18.34 -0.33
C PHE A 236 -3.72 -18.39 1.19
N LYS A 237 -2.58 -18.74 1.79
CA LYS A 237 -2.39 -18.74 3.25
C LYS A 237 -2.41 -17.33 3.83
N LEU A 238 -1.75 -16.37 3.16
CA LEU A 238 -1.77 -14.96 3.53
C LEU A 238 -3.22 -14.46 3.66
N MET A 239 -3.98 -14.57 2.59
CA MET A 239 -5.34 -14.03 2.52
C MET A 239 -6.31 -14.72 3.49
N ARG A 240 -6.22 -16.05 3.62
CA ARG A 240 -6.97 -16.82 4.63
C ARG A 240 -6.57 -16.47 6.05
N GLY A 241 -5.28 -16.20 6.29
CA GLY A 241 -4.75 -15.76 7.57
C GLY A 241 -5.35 -14.43 8.01
N ILE A 242 -5.40 -13.44 7.11
CA ILE A 242 -6.03 -12.13 7.37
C ILE A 242 -7.52 -12.31 7.69
N ALA A 243 -8.28 -12.97 6.83
CA ALA A 243 -9.72 -13.18 7.03
C ALA A 243 -10.02 -13.96 8.32
N GLY A 244 -9.26 -15.02 8.60
CA GLY A 244 -9.38 -15.82 9.80
C GLY A 244 -9.07 -15.04 11.08
N SER A 245 -8.01 -14.23 11.07
CA SER A 245 -7.65 -13.39 12.21
C SER A 245 -8.72 -12.33 12.51
N LEU A 246 -9.25 -11.66 11.47
CA LEU A 246 -10.37 -10.73 11.59
C LEU A 246 -11.59 -11.43 12.22
N LYS A 247 -12.02 -12.57 11.65
CA LYS A 247 -13.14 -13.33 12.15
C LYS A 247 -12.96 -13.75 13.62
N ASN A 248 -11.81 -14.31 13.96
CA ASN A 248 -11.56 -14.85 15.30
C ASN A 248 -11.51 -13.76 16.38
N CYS A 249 -10.93 -12.62 16.08
CA CYS A 249 -10.81 -11.53 17.05
C CYS A 249 -12.13 -10.77 17.22
N LEU A 250 -12.83 -10.49 16.11
CA LEU A 250 -14.04 -9.68 16.08
C LEU A 250 -15.33 -10.47 16.40
N SER A 251 -15.25 -11.77 16.53
CA SER A 251 -16.41 -12.62 16.87
C SER A 251 -16.90 -12.46 18.31
#